data_881d75d59f31d629041ca588169cb4a8
#
_entry.id   881d75d59f31d629041ca588169cb4a8
#
_cell.length_a   1.000
_cell.length_b   1.000
_cell.length_c   1.000
_cell.angle_alpha   90.00
_cell.angle_beta   90.00
_cell.angle_gamma   90.00
#
_symmetry.space_group_name_H-M   'P 1'
#
loop_
_entity.id
_entity.type
_entity.pdbx_description
1 polymer ?
#
loop_
_entity_poly.entity_id
_entity_poly.type
_entity_poly.pdbx_seq_one_letter_code
_entity_poly.pdbx_strand_id
1 'polypeptide(L)'
;VVFAAASMEATLTEIAELYKEVAPWVTLTFTFDSSGTLKTQIEEGAVCDLFISAAQKQMNQLDAADTTGTNTDGLDYVVSESRIDLVENKVVLAVPDDNPAGIESFTDLATDKLSLLCLGNDDVPVGAYSLQILEYLSIDIAALEADGKVTYASNVSEVATQVKEGAVDCGVIYATDAFTYELNVVDQAAPEMCDQVIYPAAVMKSGTAEAAEAAQAFLDFIHTDAGAVAVLEGVGFTVL
;
A
#
# COMPACT_ATOMS: atom_id res chain seq x y z
N VAL A 1 -11.79 -7.09 -13.47
CA VAL A 1 -10.90 -7.61 -12.41
C VAL A 1 -10.01 -6.47 -11.92
N VAL A 2 -9.97 -6.23 -10.61
CA VAL A 2 -9.19 -5.16 -9.96
C VAL A 2 -8.12 -5.80 -9.08
N PHE A 3 -6.86 -5.48 -9.35
CA PHE A 3 -5.75 -5.78 -8.45
C PHE A 3 -5.41 -4.53 -7.66
N ALA A 4 -5.42 -4.61 -6.34
CA ALA A 4 -5.16 -3.46 -5.49
C ALA A 4 -4.30 -3.84 -4.28
N ALA A 5 -3.47 -2.90 -3.85
CA ALA A 5 -2.67 -3.07 -2.64
C ALA A 5 -3.54 -3.44 -1.44
N ALA A 6 -3.05 -4.34 -0.58
CA ALA A 6 -3.77 -4.86 0.58
C ALA A 6 -4.34 -3.76 1.49
N SER A 7 -3.64 -2.64 1.63
CA SER A 7 -4.10 -1.46 2.40
C SER A 7 -5.37 -0.80 1.86
N MET A 8 -5.80 -1.13 0.63
CA MET A 8 -7.02 -0.60 0.01
C MET A 8 -8.25 -1.54 0.18
N GLU A 9 -8.09 -2.72 0.77
CA GLU A 9 -9.14 -3.76 0.78
C GLU A 9 -10.45 -3.26 1.40
N ALA A 10 -10.41 -2.75 2.62
CA ALA A 10 -11.61 -2.26 3.30
C ALA A 10 -12.28 -1.12 2.53
N THR A 11 -11.48 -0.16 2.08
CA THR A 11 -11.93 1.04 1.37
C THR A 11 -12.57 0.71 0.02
N LEU A 12 -11.90 -0.10 -0.81
CA LEU A 12 -12.41 -0.48 -2.12
C LEU A 12 -13.62 -1.41 -2.04
N THR A 13 -13.73 -2.22 -0.99
CA THR A 13 -14.91 -3.04 -0.74
C THR A 13 -16.14 -2.16 -0.47
N GLU A 14 -16.00 -1.11 0.34
CA GLU A 14 -17.07 -0.16 0.60
C GLU A 14 -17.43 0.67 -0.65
N ILE A 15 -16.41 1.17 -1.39
CA ILE A 15 -16.63 1.91 -2.64
C ILE A 15 -17.34 1.04 -3.69
N ALA A 16 -17.04 -0.26 -3.75
CA ALA A 16 -17.70 -1.18 -4.67
C ALA A 16 -19.22 -1.30 -4.41
N GLU A 17 -19.65 -1.24 -3.15
CA GLU A 17 -21.09 -1.22 -2.83
C GLU A 17 -21.75 0.09 -3.29
N LEU A 18 -21.06 1.24 -3.16
CA LEU A 18 -21.54 2.51 -3.73
C LEU A 18 -21.61 2.45 -5.26
N TYR A 19 -20.57 1.89 -5.92
CA TYR A 19 -20.55 1.78 -7.38
C TYR A 19 -21.66 0.90 -7.94
N LYS A 20 -22.08 -0.12 -7.21
CA LYS A 20 -23.17 -1.03 -7.57
C LYS A 20 -24.52 -0.30 -7.73
N GLU A 21 -24.72 0.82 -7.00
CA GLU A 21 -25.92 1.63 -7.13
C GLU A 21 -26.00 2.38 -8.46
N VAL A 22 -24.85 2.79 -9.01
CA VAL A 22 -24.76 3.54 -10.27
C VAL A 22 -24.48 2.65 -11.49
N ALA A 23 -23.85 1.49 -11.30
CA ALA A 23 -23.49 0.55 -12.36
C ALA A 23 -23.86 -0.92 -11.99
N PRO A 24 -25.15 -1.25 -11.75
CA PRO A 24 -25.56 -2.57 -11.27
C PRO A 24 -25.29 -3.71 -12.28
N TRP A 25 -24.94 -3.39 -13.51
CA TRP A 25 -24.56 -4.35 -14.55
C TRP A 25 -23.06 -4.69 -14.57
N VAL A 26 -22.25 -4.00 -13.77
CA VAL A 26 -20.81 -4.27 -13.63
C VAL A 26 -20.57 -5.20 -12.45
N THR A 27 -19.79 -6.27 -12.67
CA THR A 27 -19.33 -7.15 -11.60
C THR A 27 -17.86 -6.86 -11.32
N LEU A 28 -17.53 -6.38 -10.14
CA LEU A 28 -16.17 -6.17 -9.69
C LEU A 28 -15.65 -7.43 -9.00
N THR A 29 -14.44 -7.84 -9.36
CA THR A 29 -13.70 -8.93 -8.69
C THR A 29 -12.36 -8.39 -8.26
N PHE A 30 -12.07 -8.46 -6.98
CA PHE A 30 -10.84 -7.93 -6.40
C PHE A 30 -9.83 -9.04 -6.10
N THR A 31 -8.56 -8.71 -6.24
CA THR A 31 -7.42 -9.43 -5.66
C THR A 31 -6.60 -8.42 -4.87
N PHE A 32 -6.46 -8.66 -3.57
CA PHE A 32 -5.70 -7.81 -2.67
C PHE A 32 -4.45 -8.53 -2.20
N ASP A 33 -3.29 -7.90 -2.39
CA ASP A 33 -1.99 -8.41 -1.92
C ASP A 33 -0.96 -7.27 -1.92
N SER A 34 0.31 -7.57 -1.65
CA SER A 34 1.39 -6.61 -1.85
C SER A 34 1.45 -6.19 -3.33
N SER A 35 1.81 -4.93 -3.58
CA SER A 35 1.94 -4.43 -4.96
C SER A 35 2.99 -5.21 -5.76
N GLY A 36 4.03 -5.72 -5.10
CA GLY A 36 5.04 -6.56 -5.73
C GLY A 36 4.49 -7.91 -6.17
N THR A 37 3.74 -8.60 -5.29
CA THR A 37 3.06 -9.87 -5.60
C THR A 37 2.07 -9.70 -6.76
N LEU A 38 1.26 -8.65 -6.72
CA LEU A 38 0.28 -8.36 -7.78
C LEU A 38 0.96 -8.07 -9.12
N LYS A 39 2.06 -7.29 -9.11
CA LYS A 39 2.90 -7.07 -10.29
C LYS A 39 3.37 -8.39 -10.89
N THR A 40 3.93 -9.28 -10.08
CA THR A 40 4.41 -10.61 -10.53
C THR A 40 3.26 -11.42 -11.14
N GLN A 41 2.08 -11.43 -10.54
CA GLN A 41 0.90 -12.10 -11.11
C GLN A 41 0.51 -11.54 -12.48
N ILE A 42 0.58 -10.20 -12.67
CA ILE A 42 0.34 -9.56 -13.97
C ILE A 42 1.36 -10.03 -15.01
N GLU A 43 2.65 -10.07 -14.65
CA GLU A 43 3.73 -10.55 -15.54
C GLU A 43 3.57 -12.03 -15.90
N GLU A 44 3.03 -12.85 -14.99
CA GLU A 44 2.71 -14.26 -15.21
C GLU A 44 1.43 -14.47 -16.03
N GLY A 45 0.75 -13.40 -16.43
CA GLY A 45 -0.41 -13.41 -17.31
C GLY A 45 -1.76 -13.50 -16.60
N ALA A 46 -1.83 -13.15 -15.32
CA ALA A 46 -3.12 -13.00 -14.63
C ALA A 46 -3.94 -11.88 -15.27
N VAL A 47 -5.26 -12.09 -15.40
CA VAL A 47 -6.16 -11.07 -15.89
C VAL A 47 -6.31 -9.98 -14.84
N CYS A 48 -5.95 -8.75 -15.22
CA CYS A 48 -6.09 -7.56 -14.43
C CYS A 48 -6.54 -6.41 -15.32
N ASP A 49 -7.68 -5.80 -15.06
CA ASP A 49 -8.24 -4.70 -15.86
C ASP A 49 -7.94 -3.34 -15.25
N LEU A 50 -7.80 -3.27 -13.90
CA LEU A 50 -7.41 -2.09 -13.15
C LEU A 50 -6.37 -2.48 -12.10
N PHE A 51 -5.23 -1.79 -12.07
CA PHE A 51 -4.20 -1.98 -11.04
C PHE A 51 -4.04 -0.72 -10.20
N ILE A 52 -4.07 -0.87 -8.87
CA ILE A 52 -3.85 0.18 -7.88
C ILE A 52 -2.69 -0.25 -6.98
N SER A 53 -1.55 0.41 -7.14
CA SER A 53 -0.33 0.10 -6.41
C SER A 53 -0.14 1.04 -5.22
N ALA A 54 0.44 0.55 -4.12
CA ALA A 54 0.81 1.36 -2.97
C ALA A 54 2.15 2.11 -3.15
N ALA A 55 2.75 2.05 -4.33
CA ALA A 55 3.94 2.84 -4.69
C ALA A 55 4.05 3.00 -6.21
N GLN A 56 4.71 4.07 -6.62
CA GLN A 56 5.03 4.37 -8.02
C GLN A 56 5.91 3.29 -8.67
N LYS A 57 6.82 2.68 -7.91
CA LYS A 57 7.81 1.74 -8.41
C LYS A 57 7.17 0.58 -9.19
N GLN A 58 6.19 -0.11 -8.63
CA GLN A 58 5.57 -1.28 -9.25
C GLN A 58 4.75 -0.90 -10.50
N MET A 59 4.08 0.24 -10.47
CA MET A 59 3.39 0.78 -11.64
C MET A 59 4.39 1.16 -12.75
N ASN A 60 5.48 1.85 -12.40
CA ASN A 60 6.53 2.22 -13.35
C ASN A 60 7.13 1.00 -14.04
N GLN A 61 7.37 -0.08 -13.31
CA GLN A 61 7.92 -1.33 -13.87
C GLN A 61 7.03 -1.97 -14.94
N LEU A 62 5.72 -1.72 -14.91
CA LEU A 62 4.75 -2.27 -15.87
C LEU A 62 4.40 -1.31 -17.02
N ASP A 63 4.82 -0.04 -16.92
CA ASP A 63 4.43 1.04 -17.84
C ASP A 63 5.52 1.34 -18.86
N ALA A 64 5.22 1.13 -20.15
CA ALA A 64 6.15 1.45 -21.24
C ALA A 64 6.48 2.95 -21.35
N ALA A 65 5.63 3.83 -20.79
CA ALA A 65 5.86 5.27 -20.75
C ALA A 65 6.73 5.70 -19.55
N ASP A 66 7.26 4.76 -18.75
CA ASP A 66 8.15 5.08 -17.63
C ASP A 66 9.39 5.83 -18.09
N THR A 67 9.62 7.01 -17.49
CA THR A 67 10.80 7.86 -17.75
C THR A 67 11.82 7.83 -16.61
N THR A 68 11.51 7.11 -15.53
CA THR A 68 12.39 7.02 -14.35
C THR A 68 13.51 5.99 -14.51
N GLY A 69 13.41 5.13 -15.52
CA GLY A 69 14.32 4.01 -15.75
C GLY A 69 14.04 2.79 -14.86
N THR A 70 12.88 2.76 -14.23
CA THR A 70 12.46 1.65 -13.36
C THR A 70 11.99 0.45 -14.17
N ASN A 71 11.42 0.67 -15.37
CA ASN A 71 11.02 -0.39 -16.31
C ASN A 71 12.22 -0.89 -17.11
N THR A 72 13.09 -1.67 -16.49
CA THR A 72 14.31 -2.21 -17.13
C THR A 72 14.02 -3.32 -18.14
N ASP A 73 12.90 -4.01 -17.99
CA ASP A 73 12.50 -5.16 -18.82
C ASP A 73 11.66 -4.75 -20.04
N GLY A 74 11.34 -3.47 -20.17
CA GLY A 74 10.56 -2.93 -21.29
C GLY A 74 9.11 -3.45 -21.32
N LEU A 75 8.53 -3.66 -20.15
CA LEU A 75 7.16 -4.17 -20.02
C LEU A 75 6.14 -3.11 -20.48
N ASP A 76 5.03 -3.56 -21.06
CA ASP A 76 3.99 -2.73 -21.63
C ASP A 76 2.59 -3.25 -21.26
N TYR A 77 2.27 -3.24 -19.97
CA TYR A 77 1.00 -3.73 -19.44
C TYR A 77 0.00 -2.62 -19.12
N VAL A 78 0.45 -1.37 -19.02
CA VAL A 78 -0.36 -0.22 -18.60
C VAL A 78 -0.89 0.55 -19.79
N VAL A 79 -2.16 0.97 -19.74
CA VAL A 79 -2.70 2.01 -20.61
C VAL A 79 -2.24 3.35 -20.04
N SER A 80 -1.08 3.82 -20.46
CA SER A 80 -0.36 4.95 -19.81
C SER A 80 -1.19 6.23 -19.69
N GLU A 81 -2.10 6.48 -20.66
CA GLU A 81 -2.99 7.64 -20.65
C GLU A 81 -4.07 7.58 -19.56
N SER A 82 -4.35 6.39 -19.01
CA SER A 82 -5.31 6.19 -17.91
C SER A 82 -4.68 6.36 -16.53
N ARG A 83 -3.34 6.41 -16.47
CA ARG A 83 -2.62 6.45 -15.21
C ARG A 83 -2.81 7.79 -14.51
N ILE A 84 -3.20 7.70 -13.23
CA ILE A 84 -3.30 8.84 -12.32
C ILE A 84 -2.59 8.54 -11.00
N ASP A 85 -2.18 9.56 -10.31
CA ASP A 85 -1.85 9.51 -8.89
C ASP A 85 -3.16 9.64 -8.12
N LEU A 86 -3.66 8.52 -7.59
CA LEU A 86 -5.02 8.45 -7.06
C LEU A 86 -5.12 9.04 -5.65
N VAL A 87 -4.25 8.57 -4.75
CA VAL A 87 -4.25 9.01 -3.35
C VAL A 87 -2.84 9.07 -2.78
N GLU A 88 -2.67 9.88 -1.73
CA GLU A 88 -1.49 9.89 -0.87
C GLU A 88 -1.82 9.24 0.49
N ASN A 89 -0.87 8.48 1.04
CA ASN A 89 -0.93 7.88 2.37
C ASN A 89 0.22 8.40 3.25
N LYS A 90 0.21 8.03 4.54
CA LYS A 90 1.27 8.34 5.50
C LYS A 90 1.83 7.05 6.10
N VAL A 91 3.13 7.02 6.33
CA VAL A 91 3.80 5.93 7.04
C VAL A 91 3.80 6.24 8.53
N VAL A 92 3.39 5.26 9.33
CA VAL A 92 3.27 5.39 10.79
C VAL A 92 3.93 4.22 11.50
N LEU A 93 4.33 4.47 12.75
CA LEU A 93 4.76 3.44 13.69
C LEU A 93 3.56 3.09 14.59
N ALA A 94 3.11 1.87 14.48
CA ALA A 94 2.01 1.33 15.27
C ALA A 94 2.50 0.34 16.32
N VAL A 95 1.82 0.33 17.46
CA VAL A 95 2.08 -0.56 18.60
C VAL A 95 0.80 -1.26 19.05
N PRO A 96 0.88 -2.38 19.79
CA PRO A 96 -0.28 -2.97 20.45
C PRO A 96 -0.99 -1.99 21.38
N ASP A 97 -2.28 -2.22 21.66
CA ASP A 97 -3.13 -1.30 22.45
C ASP A 97 -2.53 -0.93 23.81
N ASP A 98 -1.89 -1.88 24.49
CA ASP A 98 -1.27 -1.70 25.81
C ASP A 98 0.20 -1.26 25.75
N ASN A 99 0.80 -1.23 24.57
CA ASN A 99 2.19 -0.81 24.30
C ASN A 99 3.18 -1.30 25.39
N PRO A 100 3.33 -2.60 25.61
CA PRO A 100 4.10 -3.12 26.75
C PRO A 100 5.60 -2.79 26.65
N ALA A 101 6.13 -2.57 25.44
CA ALA A 101 7.52 -2.16 25.22
C ALA A 101 7.76 -0.67 25.49
N GLY A 102 6.72 0.15 25.60
CA GLY A 102 6.83 1.59 25.83
C GLY A 102 7.50 2.34 24.69
N ILE A 103 7.27 1.89 23.43
CA ILE A 103 7.77 2.55 22.21
C ILE A 103 6.90 3.78 21.95
N GLU A 104 7.52 4.95 21.79
CA GLU A 104 6.83 6.22 21.62
C GLU A 104 7.19 6.93 20.30
N SER A 105 8.28 6.50 19.64
CA SER A 105 8.73 7.09 18.39
C SER A 105 9.61 6.15 17.57
N PHE A 106 9.83 6.46 16.28
CA PHE A 106 10.79 5.75 15.46
C PHE A 106 12.20 5.70 16.04
N THR A 107 12.62 6.71 16.82
CA THR A 107 13.95 6.73 17.44
C THR A 107 14.10 5.67 18.53
N ASP A 108 13.00 5.19 19.13
CA ASP A 108 13.03 4.12 20.12
C ASP A 108 13.44 2.77 19.51
N LEU A 109 13.36 2.61 18.19
CA LEU A 109 13.80 1.41 17.47
C LEU A 109 15.31 1.14 17.61
N ALA A 110 16.11 2.19 17.94
CA ALA A 110 17.55 2.08 18.22
C ALA A 110 17.86 1.80 19.70
N THR A 111 16.87 1.56 20.56
CA THR A 111 17.04 1.42 22.00
C THR A 111 16.75 -0.01 22.48
N ASP A 112 17.03 -0.24 23.78
CA ASP A 112 16.73 -1.53 24.44
C ASP A 112 15.22 -1.76 24.66
N LYS A 113 14.36 -0.79 24.37
CA LYS A 113 12.90 -0.97 24.38
C LYS A 113 12.46 -1.98 23.33
N LEU A 114 13.12 -2.00 22.16
CA LEU A 114 12.78 -2.86 21.04
C LEU A 114 13.27 -4.30 21.28
N SER A 115 12.33 -5.24 21.29
CA SER A 115 12.59 -6.69 21.21
C SER A 115 12.29 -7.23 19.82
N LEU A 116 11.17 -6.84 19.20
CA LEU A 116 10.79 -7.31 17.87
C LEU A 116 9.97 -6.28 17.09
N LEU A 117 10.50 -5.87 15.93
CA LEU A 117 9.88 -5.01 14.93
C LEU A 117 9.34 -5.85 13.77
N CYS A 118 8.12 -5.59 13.31
CA CYS A 118 7.60 -6.14 12.06
C CYS A 118 7.65 -5.12 10.93
N LEU A 119 8.24 -5.52 9.79
CA LEU A 119 8.31 -4.74 8.56
C LEU A 119 7.67 -5.50 7.39
N GLY A 120 7.26 -4.81 6.34
CA GLY A 120 7.01 -5.43 5.05
C GLY A 120 8.33 -5.95 4.44
N ASN A 121 8.28 -7.07 3.71
CA ASN A 121 9.42 -7.57 2.97
C ASN A 121 9.69 -6.72 1.69
N ASP A 122 10.64 -7.12 0.85
CA ASP A 122 11.06 -6.39 -0.35
C ASP A 122 9.96 -6.19 -1.41
N ASP A 123 8.92 -7.04 -1.39
CA ASP A 123 7.76 -6.95 -2.30
C ASP A 123 6.66 -6.01 -1.77
N VAL A 124 6.78 -5.58 -0.52
CA VAL A 124 5.79 -4.73 0.17
C VAL A 124 6.27 -3.27 0.14
N PRO A 125 5.55 -2.35 -0.52
CA PRO A 125 6.00 -0.95 -0.63
C PRO A 125 6.31 -0.27 0.71
N VAL A 126 5.53 -0.54 1.77
CA VAL A 126 5.79 0.03 3.09
C VAL A 126 7.15 -0.43 3.65
N GLY A 127 7.64 -1.60 3.26
CA GLY A 127 9.00 -2.06 3.60
C GLY A 127 10.07 -1.11 3.08
N ALA A 128 9.97 -0.69 1.80
CA ALA A 128 10.91 0.27 1.22
C ALA A 128 10.89 1.63 1.92
N TYR A 129 9.70 2.16 2.26
CA TYR A 129 9.57 3.39 3.04
C TYR A 129 10.13 3.23 4.46
N SER A 130 9.93 2.06 5.08
CA SER A 130 10.50 1.75 6.39
C SER A 130 12.02 1.82 6.40
N LEU A 131 12.66 1.26 5.36
CA LEU A 131 14.13 1.31 5.22
C LEU A 131 14.63 2.75 5.04
N GLN A 132 13.92 3.59 4.28
CA GLN A 132 14.26 5.01 4.15
C GLN A 132 14.19 5.74 5.50
N ILE A 133 13.15 5.48 6.31
CA ILE A 133 12.99 6.04 7.65
C ILE A 133 14.15 5.62 8.56
N LEU A 134 14.49 4.32 8.57
CA LEU A 134 15.59 3.80 9.37
C LEU A 134 16.95 4.40 8.94
N GLU A 135 17.19 4.53 7.62
CA GLU A 135 18.39 5.17 7.08
C GLU A 135 18.48 6.66 7.50
N TYR A 136 17.37 7.41 7.35
CA TYR A 136 17.30 8.81 7.79
C TYR A 136 17.67 8.97 9.26
N LEU A 137 17.18 8.08 10.12
CA LEU A 137 17.44 8.07 11.54
C LEU A 137 18.79 7.44 11.93
N SER A 138 19.56 6.97 10.93
CA SER A 138 20.85 6.27 11.14
C SER A 138 20.70 5.00 11.99
N ILE A 139 19.57 4.29 11.85
CA ILE A 139 19.30 3.00 12.50
C ILE A 139 19.77 1.89 11.57
N ASP A 140 20.72 1.09 12.02
CA ASP A 140 21.30 -0.01 11.23
C ASP A 140 20.38 -1.24 11.23
N ILE A 141 19.64 -1.41 10.14
CA ILE A 141 18.73 -2.55 9.96
C ILE A 141 19.47 -3.89 10.01
N ALA A 142 20.69 -3.97 9.45
CA ALA A 142 21.46 -5.21 9.47
C ALA A 142 21.89 -5.61 10.90
N ALA A 143 22.15 -4.61 11.75
CA ALA A 143 22.40 -4.88 13.17
C ALA A 143 21.13 -5.40 13.89
N LEU A 144 19.96 -4.79 13.62
CA LEU A 144 18.69 -5.27 14.19
C LEU A 144 18.36 -6.69 13.73
N GLU A 145 18.61 -7.02 12.46
CA GLU A 145 18.43 -8.38 11.92
C GLU A 145 19.38 -9.38 12.58
N ALA A 146 20.66 -9.02 12.73
CA ALA A 146 21.66 -9.88 13.37
C ALA A 146 21.31 -10.17 14.84
N ASP A 147 20.69 -9.21 15.52
CA ASP A 147 20.19 -9.34 16.88
C ASP A 147 18.85 -10.08 16.98
N GLY A 148 18.24 -10.47 15.85
CA GLY A 148 16.94 -11.14 15.79
C GLY A 148 15.76 -10.24 16.15
N LYS A 149 15.91 -8.93 16.02
CA LYS A 149 14.91 -7.92 16.39
C LYS A 149 13.98 -7.53 15.25
N VAL A 150 14.04 -8.19 14.09
CA VAL A 150 13.19 -7.89 12.92
C VAL A 150 12.53 -9.16 12.41
N THR A 151 11.26 -9.05 12.07
CA THR A 151 10.51 -10.02 11.28
C THR A 151 9.88 -9.35 10.08
N TYR A 152 9.63 -10.13 9.03
CA TYR A 152 9.10 -9.63 7.76
C TYR A 152 7.75 -10.28 7.44
N ALA A 153 6.81 -9.45 6.97
CA ALA A 153 5.51 -9.87 6.50
C ALA A 153 5.40 -9.75 4.98
N SER A 154 4.51 -10.54 4.38
CA SER A 154 4.32 -10.60 2.92
C SER A 154 3.42 -9.48 2.38
N ASN A 155 2.69 -8.81 3.24
CA ASN A 155 1.88 -7.62 2.93
C ASN A 155 1.65 -6.77 4.21
N VAL A 156 1.13 -5.55 4.03
CA VAL A 156 0.95 -4.61 5.14
C VAL A 156 -0.12 -5.05 6.14
N SER A 157 -1.17 -5.72 5.68
CA SER A 157 -2.24 -6.23 6.56
C SER A 157 -1.73 -7.30 7.52
N GLU A 158 -0.73 -8.09 7.09
CA GLU A 158 -0.05 -9.06 7.93
C GLU A 158 0.82 -8.38 9.00
N VAL A 159 1.49 -7.26 8.66
CA VAL A 159 2.18 -6.42 9.66
C VAL A 159 1.19 -5.91 10.71
N ALA A 160 0.07 -5.31 10.26
CA ALA A 160 -0.97 -4.79 11.14
C ALA A 160 -1.55 -5.86 12.06
N THR A 161 -1.80 -7.07 11.52
CA THR A 161 -2.28 -8.21 12.30
C THR A 161 -1.29 -8.61 13.40
N GLN A 162 0.00 -8.73 13.09
CA GLN A 162 1.02 -9.08 14.09
C GLN A 162 1.10 -8.04 15.21
N VAL A 163 0.97 -6.75 14.88
CA VAL A 163 0.89 -5.68 15.88
C VAL A 163 -0.37 -5.82 16.72
N LYS A 164 -1.55 -6.01 16.10
CA LYS A 164 -2.84 -6.13 16.79
C LYS A 164 -2.87 -7.29 17.78
N GLU A 165 -2.26 -8.41 17.41
CA GLU A 165 -2.18 -9.61 18.25
C GLU A 165 -1.08 -9.53 19.32
N GLY A 166 -0.27 -8.47 19.36
CA GLY A 166 0.86 -8.34 20.28
C GLY A 166 1.96 -9.36 20.03
N ALA A 167 2.06 -9.89 18.81
CA ALA A 167 3.12 -10.82 18.42
C ALA A 167 4.48 -10.12 18.26
N VAL A 168 4.46 -8.81 18.08
CA VAL A 168 5.61 -7.90 17.94
C VAL A 168 5.42 -6.66 18.81
N ASP A 169 6.50 -5.96 19.13
CA ASP A 169 6.44 -4.73 19.93
C ASP A 169 5.87 -3.55 19.12
N CYS A 170 6.15 -3.53 17.82
CA CYS A 170 5.69 -2.50 16.90
C CYS A 170 5.78 -2.96 15.44
N GLY A 171 5.13 -2.20 14.57
CA GLY A 171 5.21 -2.39 13.12
C GLY A 171 5.15 -1.06 12.38
N VAL A 172 5.81 -1.00 11.23
CA VAL A 172 5.72 0.13 10.31
C VAL A 172 4.66 -0.18 9.25
N ILE A 173 3.61 0.63 9.24
CA ILE A 173 2.43 0.46 8.38
C ILE A 173 1.99 1.82 7.82
N TYR A 174 0.90 1.81 7.06
CA TYR A 174 0.26 3.06 6.66
C TYR A 174 -0.77 3.52 7.69
N ALA A 175 -1.06 4.83 7.71
CA ALA A 175 -2.08 5.40 8.57
C ALA A 175 -3.47 4.77 8.35
N THR A 176 -3.79 4.42 7.11
CA THR A 176 -5.03 3.75 6.73
C THR A 176 -5.15 2.34 7.32
N ASP A 177 -4.04 1.59 7.38
CA ASP A 177 -4.05 0.27 8.03
C ASP A 177 -4.20 0.43 9.54
N ALA A 178 -3.51 1.40 10.14
CA ALA A 178 -3.68 1.70 11.57
C ALA A 178 -5.12 2.03 11.90
N PHE A 179 -5.81 2.81 11.07
CA PHE A 179 -7.24 3.11 11.21
C PHE A 179 -8.09 1.84 11.08
N THR A 180 -7.89 1.06 10.03
CA THR A 180 -8.70 -0.15 9.73
C THR A 180 -8.57 -1.21 10.83
N TYR A 181 -7.36 -1.41 11.36
CA TYR A 181 -7.09 -2.39 12.42
C TYR A 181 -7.25 -1.81 13.83
N GLU A 182 -7.66 -0.55 13.94
CA GLU A 182 -7.82 0.16 15.24
C GLU A 182 -6.55 0.03 16.09
N LEU A 183 -5.38 0.36 15.49
CA LEU A 183 -4.08 0.28 16.16
C LEU A 183 -3.70 1.60 16.80
N ASN A 184 -2.92 1.51 17.86
CA ASN A 184 -2.34 2.67 18.51
C ASN A 184 -1.14 3.19 17.71
N VAL A 185 -1.26 4.36 17.08
CA VAL A 185 -0.19 5.05 16.37
C VAL A 185 0.59 5.92 17.38
N VAL A 186 1.90 5.70 17.47
CA VAL A 186 2.78 6.43 18.38
C VAL A 186 3.66 7.45 17.68
N ASP A 187 3.88 7.27 16.35
CA ASP A 187 4.67 8.22 15.56
C ASP A 187 4.27 8.18 14.09
N GLN A 188 4.51 9.27 13.36
CA GLN A 188 4.29 9.39 11.92
C GLN A 188 5.55 9.91 11.25
N ALA A 189 5.93 9.31 10.12
CA ALA A 189 7.09 9.75 9.35
C ALA A 189 6.92 11.22 8.90
N ALA A 190 7.93 12.04 9.18
CA ALA A 190 8.01 13.39 8.65
C ALA A 190 8.36 13.35 7.15
N PRO A 191 8.00 14.37 6.37
CA PRO A 191 8.20 14.40 4.92
C PRO A 191 9.65 14.18 4.46
N GLU A 192 10.63 14.47 5.31
CA GLU A 192 12.05 14.29 5.04
C GLU A 192 12.56 12.88 5.35
N MET A 193 11.77 12.02 6.02
CA MET A 193 12.19 10.68 6.43
C MET A 193 12.06 9.64 5.34
N CYS A 194 11.08 9.80 4.45
CA CYS A 194 10.86 8.90 3.32
C CYS A 194 10.18 9.63 2.17
N ASP A 195 10.18 9.00 1.00
CA ASP A 195 9.47 9.50 -0.17
C ASP A 195 7.97 9.60 0.10
N GLN A 196 7.31 10.48 -0.66
CA GLN A 196 5.85 10.64 -0.60
C GLN A 196 5.16 9.33 -1.02
N VAL A 197 4.20 8.89 -0.22
CA VAL A 197 3.51 7.60 -0.44
C VAL A 197 2.33 7.81 -1.38
N ILE A 198 2.60 7.76 -2.68
CA ILE A 198 1.61 7.91 -3.74
C ILE A 198 1.12 6.55 -4.20
N TYR A 199 -0.18 6.40 -4.30
CA TYR A 199 -0.86 5.25 -4.88
C TYR A 199 -1.27 5.57 -6.32
N PRO A 200 -0.48 5.15 -7.32
CA PRO A 200 -0.91 5.26 -8.71
C PRO A 200 -1.95 4.20 -9.03
N ALA A 201 -2.89 4.57 -9.88
CA ALA A 201 -3.88 3.67 -10.46
C ALA A 201 -3.88 3.79 -11.98
N ALA A 202 -4.09 2.68 -12.68
CA ALA A 202 -4.16 2.66 -14.13
C ALA A 202 -4.96 1.47 -14.65
N VAL A 203 -5.62 1.68 -15.80
CA VAL A 203 -6.22 0.60 -16.61
C VAL A 203 -5.12 -0.23 -17.23
N MET A 204 -5.32 -1.56 -17.25
CA MET A 204 -4.35 -2.52 -17.76
C MET A 204 -4.71 -3.00 -19.18
N LYS A 205 -3.72 -3.43 -19.95
CA LYS A 205 -3.88 -3.90 -21.35
C LYS A 205 -4.33 -5.35 -21.46
N SER A 206 -4.58 -6.03 -20.36
CA SER A 206 -4.85 -7.47 -20.33
C SER A 206 -6.29 -7.87 -20.67
N GLY A 207 -7.23 -6.93 -20.63
CA GLY A 207 -8.66 -7.19 -20.78
C GLY A 207 -9.20 -7.03 -22.20
N THR A 208 -10.53 -7.15 -22.33
CA THR A 208 -11.27 -6.75 -23.53
C THR A 208 -11.51 -5.24 -23.54
N ALA A 209 -11.95 -4.69 -24.69
CA ALA A 209 -12.29 -3.27 -24.76
C ALA A 209 -13.41 -2.89 -23.76
N GLU A 210 -14.41 -3.76 -23.61
CA GLU A 210 -15.51 -3.56 -22.66
C GLU A 210 -15.01 -3.60 -21.21
N ALA A 211 -14.05 -4.47 -20.87
CA ALA A 211 -13.45 -4.54 -19.54
C ALA A 211 -12.59 -3.30 -19.27
N ALA A 212 -11.85 -2.81 -20.27
CA ALA A 212 -11.06 -1.58 -20.14
C ALA A 212 -11.96 -0.34 -19.93
N GLU A 213 -13.08 -0.22 -20.66
CA GLU A 213 -14.06 0.84 -20.47
C GLU A 213 -14.69 0.79 -19.04
N ALA A 214 -15.04 -0.41 -18.56
CA ALA A 214 -15.59 -0.61 -17.23
C ALA A 214 -14.54 -0.30 -16.14
N ALA A 215 -13.28 -0.65 -16.36
CA ALA A 215 -12.16 -0.36 -15.46
C ALA A 215 -11.92 1.15 -15.37
N GLN A 216 -11.94 1.87 -16.51
CA GLN A 216 -11.82 3.32 -16.53
C GLN A 216 -12.99 3.99 -15.82
N ALA A 217 -14.23 3.56 -16.08
CA ALA A 217 -15.41 4.11 -15.42
C ALA A 217 -15.39 3.90 -13.89
N PHE A 218 -14.87 2.75 -13.43
CA PHE A 218 -14.70 2.50 -12.00
C PHE A 218 -13.57 3.35 -11.41
N LEU A 219 -12.45 3.53 -12.12
CA LEU A 219 -11.35 4.41 -11.71
C LEU A 219 -11.83 5.86 -11.59
N ASP A 220 -12.57 6.36 -12.59
CA ASP A 220 -13.17 7.71 -12.57
C ASP A 220 -14.12 7.86 -11.38
N PHE A 221 -14.94 6.85 -11.08
CA PHE A 221 -15.83 6.85 -9.93
C PHE A 221 -15.06 6.95 -8.61
N ILE A 222 -14.02 6.12 -8.41
CA ILE A 222 -13.18 6.17 -7.21
C ILE A 222 -12.61 7.58 -7.00
N HIS A 223 -12.17 8.22 -8.08
CA HIS A 223 -11.46 9.49 -8.04
C HIS A 223 -12.38 10.71 -7.91
N THR A 224 -13.62 10.66 -8.45
CA THR A 224 -14.46 11.86 -8.61
C THR A 224 -15.80 11.80 -7.91
N ASP A 225 -16.31 10.62 -7.56
CA ASP A 225 -17.59 10.52 -6.85
C ASP A 225 -17.44 10.96 -5.38
N ALA A 226 -18.34 11.85 -4.95
CA ALA A 226 -18.25 12.43 -3.61
C ALA A 226 -18.36 11.39 -2.48
N GLY A 227 -19.11 10.30 -2.70
CA GLY A 227 -19.23 9.20 -1.74
C GLY A 227 -17.94 8.38 -1.68
N ALA A 228 -17.35 8.05 -2.83
CA ALA A 228 -16.09 7.32 -2.92
C ALA A 228 -14.94 8.13 -2.30
N VAL A 229 -14.84 9.42 -2.62
CA VAL A 229 -13.85 10.35 -2.03
C VAL A 229 -14.03 10.41 -0.49
N ALA A 230 -15.25 10.52 0.01
CA ALA A 230 -15.50 10.55 1.45
C ALA A 230 -15.08 9.25 2.17
N VAL A 231 -15.22 8.09 1.51
CA VAL A 231 -14.72 6.81 2.05
C VAL A 231 -13.21 6.80 2.11
N LEU A 232 -12.51 7.26 1.05
CA LEU A 232 -11.04 7.36 1.01
C LEU A 232 -10.51 8.28 2.11
N GLU A 233 -11.07 9.51 2.21
CA GLU A 233 -10.65 10.51 3.20
C GLU A 233 -10.98 10.06 4.63
N GLY A 234 -12.10 9.33 4.80
CA GLY A 234 -12.58 8.84 6.10
C GLY A 234 -11.60 7.88 6.78
N VAL A 235 -10.77 7.15 6.02
CA VAL A 235 -9.74 6.26 6.55
C VAL A 235 -8.33 6.89 6.57
N GLY A 236 -8.20 8.15 6.13
CA GLY A 236 -6.95 8.91 6.22
C GLY A 236 -6.15 9.04 4.92
N PHE A 237 -6.67 8.61 3.76
CA PHE A 237 -6.09 8.97 2.47
C PHE A 237 -6.31 10.45 2.16
N THR A 238 -5.40 11.01 1.37
CA THR A 238 -5.61 12.29 0.69
C THR A 238 -5.81 12.01 -0.79
N VAL A 239 -6.97 12.35 -1.35
CA VAL A 239 -7.25 12.24 -2.81
C VAL A 239 -6.48 13.33 -3.55
N LEU A 240 -5.82 12.99 -4.68
CA LEU A 240 -4.91 13.87 -5.43
C LEU A 240 -5.55 14.44 -6.71
#